data_56f759689dda463747b6401863e99f57
#
_entry.id   56f759689dda463747b6401863e99f57
#
_cell.length_a   1.000
_cell.length_b   1.000
_cell.length_c   1.000
_cell.angle_alpha   90.00
_cell.angle_beta   90.00
_cell.angle_gamma   90.00
#
_symmetry.space_group_name_H-M   'P 1'
#
loop_
_entity.id
_entity.type
_entity.pdbx_description
1 polymer ?
#
loop_
_entity_poly.entity_id
_entity_poly.type
_entity_poly.pdbx_seq_one_letter_code
_entity_poly.pdbx_strand_id
1 'polypeptide(L)'
;MKLDNIYEEKVYSGVLGKIIGVYLGRPFEQWTHKRILKNFGYINYYVNDKLGIPLHVTDDDITGTFTFLRSLKDFNYSKNISPKQIGQTWLNNLIEGETILWWGGKGHSTEHTAYQNLKEKIDAPLSGSIKLN
;
A
#
# COMPACT_ATOMS: atom_id res chain seq x y z
N MET A 1 21.90 14.48 12.90
CA MET A 1 20.68 15.12 13.42
C MET A 1 20.05 14.13 14.38
N LYS A 2 20.02 14.41 15.69
CA LYS A 2 19.22 13.59 16.62
C LYS A 2 17.75 13.86 16.31
N LEU A 3 17.01 12.81 15.98
CA LEU A 3 15.56 12.91 15.87
C LEU A 3 14.99 13.18 17.27
N ASP A 4 14.01 14.05 17.34
CA ASP A 4 13.26 14.31 18.56
C ASP A 4 12.44 13.06 18.92
N ASN A 5 12.42 12.67 20.18
CA ASN A 5 11.61 11.55 20.69
C ASN A 5 10.15 11.68 20.25
N ILE A 6 9.62 12.90 20.23
CA ILE A 6 8.25 13.18 19.76
C ILE A 6 8.07 12.79 18.29
N TYR A 7 9.09 12.97 17.44
CA TYR A 7 9.01 12.54 16.04
C TYR A 7 8.99 11.02 15.92
N GLU A 8 9.83 10.32 16.67
CA GLU A 8 9.87 8.85 16.67
C GLU A 8 8.53 8.27 17.14
N GLU A 9 7.96 8.81 18.22
CA GLU A 9 6.65 8.42 18.73
C GLU A 9 5.53 8.64 17.70
N LYS A 10 5.56 9.76 16.99
CA LYS A 10 4.58 10.05 15.92
C LYS A 10 4.71 9.08 14.75
N VAL A 11 5.92 8.76 14.32
CA VAL A 11 6.16 7.79 13.26
C VAL A 11 5.68 6.41 13.69
N TYR A 12 6.06 5.97 14.89
CA TYR A 12 5.62 4.69 15.44
C TYR A 12 4.08 4.61 15.51
N SER A 13 3.45 5.63 16.07
CA SER A 13 1.99 5.69 16.19
C SER A 13 1.30 5.71 14.84
N GLY A 14 1.87 6.42 13.85
CA GLY A 14 1.35 6.46 12.48
C GLY A 14 1.42 5.10 11.78
N VAL A 15 2.56 4.40 11.90
CA VAL A 15 2.74 3.05 11.36
C VAL A 15 1.78 2.06 12.02
N LEU A 16 1.73 2.09 13.36
CA LEU A 16 0.83 1.21 14.12
C LEU A 16 -0.64 1.47 13.77
N GLY A 17 -1.04 2.74 13.72
CA GLY A 17 -2.40 3.13 13.34
C GLY A 17 -2.77 2.69 11.93
N LYS A 18 -1.84 2.78 10.97
CA LYS A 18 -2.04 2.26 9.62
C LYS A 18 -2.28 0.75 9.62
N ILE A 19 -1.43 -0.02 10.30
CA ILE A 19 -1.55 -1.48 10.38
C ILE A 19 -2.89 -1.88 11.01
N ILE A 20 -3.25 -1.26 12.13
CA ILE A 20 -4.53 -1.50 12.80
C ILE A 20 -5.69 -1.17 11.85
N GLY A 21 -5.65 -0.02 11.20
CA GLY A 21 -6.70 0.45 10.30
C GLY A 21 -6.91 -0.48 9.10
N VAL A 22 -5.83 -0.94 8.49
CA VAL A 22 -5.89 -1.89 7.38
C VAL A 22 -6.57 -3.19 7.81
N TYR A 23 -6.11 -3.83 8.88
CA TYR A 23 -6.70 -5.08 9.34
C TYR A 23 -8.12 -4.94 9.90
N LEU A 24 -8.48 -3.77 10.42
CA LEU A 24 -9.87 -3.48 10.80
C LEU A 24 -10.78 -3.30 9.59
N GLY A 25 -10.30 -2.62 8.56
CA GLY A 25 -11.08 -2.26 7.38
C GLY A 25 -11.19 -3.36 6.33
N ARG A 26 -10.14 -4.15 6.16
CA ARG A 26 -10.03 -5.18 5.12
C ARG A 26 -11.23 -6.14 5.01
N PRO A 27 -11.82 -6.66 6.09
CA PRO A 27 -12.99 -7.53 5.98
C PRO A 27 -14.22 -6.88 5.36
N PHE A 28 -14.21 -5.56 5.24
CA PHE A 28 -15.31 -4.75 4.76
C PHE A 28 -15.07 -4.10 3.38
N GLU A 29 -14.00 -4.44 2.72
CA GLU A 29 -13.75 -3.99 1.37
C GLU A 29 -14.96 -4.28 0.47
N GLN A 30 -15.34 -3.32 -0.38
CA GLN A 30 -16.54 -3.36 -1.23
C GLN A 30 -17.88 -3.38 -0.47
N TRP A 31 -17.90 -3.27 0.87
CA TRP A 31 -19.14 -3.16 1.62
C TRP A 31 -19.59 -1.71 1.75
N THR A 32 -20.90 -1.48 1.62
CA THR A 32 -21.46 -0.17 1.96
C THR A 32 -21.50 0.01 3.49
N HIS A 33 -21.36 1.25 3.95
CA HIS A 33 -21.49 1.58 5.37
C HIS A 33 -22.80 1.05 5.99
N LYS A 34 -23.92 1.17 5.25
CA LYS A 34 -25.24 0.64 5.66
C LYS A 34 -25.20 -0.88 5.89
N ARG A 35 -24.49 -1.62 5.03
CA ARG A 35 -24.32 -3.07 5.17
C ARG A 35 -23.50 -3.41 6.41
N ILE A 36 -22.43 -2.68 6.67
CA ILE A 36 -21.59 -2.86 7.86
C ILE A 36 -22.40 -2.64 9.12
N LEU A 37 -23.07 -1.50 9.24
CA LEU A 37 -23.90 -1.16 10.40
C LEU A 37 -24.99 -2.18 10.66
N LYS A 38 -25.66 -2.66 9.60
CA LYS A 38 -26.74 -3.66 9.74
C LYS A 38 -26.26 -4.98 10.30
N ASN A 39 -25.06 -5.44 9.91
CA ASN A 39 -24.57 -6.79 10.26
C ASN A 39 -23.69 -6.81 11.52
N PHE A 40 -22.96 -5.73 11.77
CA PHE A 40 -21.93 -5.71 12.82
C PHE A 40 -22.08 -4.51 13.79
N GLY A 41 -22.90 -3.53 13.46
CA GLY A 41 -22.98 -2.29 14.24
C GLY A 41 -21.73 -1.44 14.11
N TYR A 42 -21.37 -0.77 15.19
CA TYR A 42 -20.15 0.03 15.27
C TYR A 42 -18.92 -0.87 15.43
N ILE A 43 -17.93 -0.71 14.55
CA ILE A 43 -16.73 -1.56 14.53
C ILE A 43 -15.61 -0.91 15.33
N ASN A 44 -15.18 -1.57 16.40
CA ASN A 44 -14.01 -1.23 17.21
C ASN A 44 -13.21 -2.48 17.62
N TYR A 45 -13.40 -3.58 16.90
CA TYR A 45 -12.77 -4.87 17.13
C TYR A 45 -12.56 -5.61 15.81
N TYR A 46 -11.64 -6.54 15.76
CA TYR A 46 -11.42 -7.39 14.59
C TYR A 46 -12.55 -8.40 14.44
N VAL A 47 -13.23 -8.36 13.30
CA VAL A 47 -14.40 -9.21 13.02
C VAL A 47 -14.05 -10.56 12.38
N ASN A 48 -12.77 -10.79 12.14
CA ASN A 48 -12.24 -11.89 11.35
C ASN A 48 -12.77 -13.27 11.85
N ASP A 49 -12.78 -13.50 13.15
CA ASP A 49 -13.28 -14.75 13.73
C ASP A 49 -14.77 -14.97 13.41
N LYS A 50 -15.57 -13.90 13.44
CA LYS A 50 -17.01 -13.97 13.11
C LYS A 50 -17.26 -14.27 11.64
N LEU A 51 -16.32 -13.90 10.79
CA LEU A 51 -16.40 -14.11 9.33
C LEU A 51 -15.68 -15.40 8.90
N GLY A 52 -14.98 -16.07 9.78
CA GLY A 52 -14.19 -17.27 9.46
C GLY A 52 -13.02 -17.00 8.51
N ILE A 53 -12.45 -15.79 8.56
CA ILE A 53 -11.32 -15.39 7.71
C ILE A 53 -10.07 -15.10 8.55
N PRO A 54 -8.86 -15.33 8.02
CA PRO A 54 -7.63 -15.08 8.77
C PRO A 54 -7.46 -13.58 9.04
N LEU A 55 -6.96 -13.23 10.24
CA LEU A 55 -6.61 -11.86 10.59
C LEU A 55 -5.33 -11.42 9.87
N HIS A 56 -4.29 -12.24 9.94
CA HIS A 56 -3.00 -11.93 9.37
C HIS A 56 -2.91 -12.44 7.93
N VAL A 57 -2.90 -11.51 7.01
CA VAL A 57 -2.75 -11.74 5.58
C VAL A 57 -1.89 -10.64 4.97
N THR A 58 -1.28 -10.93 3.85
CA THR A 58 -0.56 -9.91 3.09
C THR A 58 -1.55 -8.88 2.54
N ASP A 59 -1.16 -7.62 2.56
CA ASP A 59 -2.01 -6.50 2.18
C ASP A 59 -1.21 -5.46 1.40
N ASP A 60 -1.75 -4.97 0.29
CA ASP A 60 -1.09 -4.02 -0.60
C ASP A 60 -1.01 -2.62 0.00
N ASP A 61 -1.98 -2.20 0.79
CA ASP A 61 -1.94 -0.94 1.52
C ASP A 61 -0.75 -0.85 2.49
N ILE A 62 -0.35 -1.98 3.06
CA ILE A 62 0.85 -2.07 3.90
C ILE A 62 2.09 -2.21 3.03
N THR A 63 2.12 -3.21 2.16
CA THR A 63 3.31 -3.57 1.39
C THR A 63 3.71 -2.49 0.39
N GLY A 64 2.74 -1.91 -0.32
CA GLY A 64 2.99 -0.81 -1.25
C GLY A 64 3.61 0.39 -0.56
N THR A 65 3.04 0.82 0.57
CA THR A 65 3.58 1.94 1.35
C THR A 65 5.04 1.70 1.76
N PHE A 66 5.37 0.52 2.29
CA PHE A 66 6.73 0.23 2.73
C PHE A 66 7.70 -0.02 1.57
N THR A 67 7.22 -0.46 0.42
CA THR A 67 8.04 -0.54 -0.80
C THR A 67 8.48 0.85 -1.25
N PHE A 68 7.59 1.84 -1.21
CA PHE A 68 7.95 3.23 -1.53
C PHE A 68 8.96 3.83 -0.57
N LEU A 69 8.93 3.49 0.72
CA LEU A 69 9.91 3.96 1.70
C LEU A 69 11.34 3.50 1.38
N ARG A 70 11.51 2.41 0.64
CA ARG A 70 12.85 1.96 0.19
C ARG A 70 13.54 2.99 -0.68
N SER A 71 12.80 3.82 -1.42
CA SER A 71 13.36 4.88 -2.24
C SER A 71 14.19 5.88 -1.43
N LEU A 72 13.88 6.09 -0.15
CA LEU A 72 14.68 6.94 0.73
C LEU A 72 16.11 6.41 0.85
N LYS A 73 16.27 5.12 1.08
CA LYS A 73 17.59 4.47 1.16
C LYS A 73 18.28 4.43 -0.20
N ASP A 74 17.56 4.05 -1.24
CA ASP A 74 18.10 3.90 -2.60
C ASP A 74 18.67 5.22 -3.14
N PHE A 75 18.11 6.36 -2.70
CA PHE A 75 18.50 7.69 -3.13
C PHE A 75 19.06 8.57 -1.99
N ASN A 76 19.80 7.94 -1.05
CA ASN A 76 20.57 8.61 0.02
C ASN A 76 19.74 9.59 0.86
N TYR A 77 18.48 9.22 1.18
CA TYR A 77 17.56 10.02 1.99
C TYR A 77 17.31 11.43 1.45
N SER A 78 17.42 11.60 0.14
CA SER A 78 17.12 12.87 -0.53
C SER A 78 15.68 13.29 -0.28
N LYS A 79 15.47 14.60 -0.05
CA LYS A 79 14.12 15.19 0.01
C LYS A 79 13.53 15.46 -1.39
N ASN A 80 14.36 15.32 -2.44
CA ASN A 80 14.00 15.64 -3.82
C ASN A 80 14.00 14.39 -4.70
N ILE A 81 13.45 13.27 -4.20
CA ILE A 81 13.31 12.03 -4.98
C ILE A 81 12.26 12.28 -6.07
N SER A 82 12.64 12.07 -7.32
CA SER A 82 11.76 12.25 -8.47
C SER A 82 10.78 11.07 -8.63
N PRO A 83 9.63 11.25 -9.30
CA PRO A 83 8.73 10.15 -9.63
C PRO A 83 9.41 9.00 -10.38
N LYS A 84 10.31 9.32 -11.31
CA LYS A 84 11.10 8.34 -12.05
C LYS A 84 11.95 7.48 -11.11
N GLN A 85 12.61 8.08 -10.11
CA GLN A 85 13.40 7.35 -9.12
C GLN A 85 12.53 6.43 -8.25
N ILE A 86 11.33 6.88 -7.87
CA ILE A 86 10.36 6.04 -7.15
C ILE A 86 9.93 4.85 -8.03
N GLY A 87 9.64 5.09 -9.31
CA GLY A 87 9.33 4.02 -10.27
C GLY A 87 10.47 3.00 -10.39
N GLN A 88 11.74 3.47 -10.38
CA GLN A 88 12.89 2.57 -10.38
C GLN A 88 12.99 1.72 -9.12
N THR A 89 12.69 2.30 -7.94
CA THR A 89 12.61 1.52 -6.69
C THR A 89 11.56 0.41 -6.80
N TRP A 90 10.43 0.68 -7.43
CA TRP A 90 9.42 -0.35 -7.69
C TRP A 90 9.97 -1.47 -8.55
N LEU A 91 10.54 -1.16 -9.71
CA LEU A 91 11.12 -2.17 -10.61
C LEU A 91 12.19 -3.03 -9.91
N ASN A 92 12.95 -2.46 -8.99
CA ASN A 92 14.02 -3.15 -8.29
C ASN A 92 13.52 -4.07 -7.16
N ASN A 93 12.31 -3.83 -6.64
CA ASN A 93 11.83 -4.49 -5.43
C ASN A 93 10.56 -5.33 -5.61
N LEU A 94 9.89 -5.24 -6.76
CA LEU A 94 8.73 -6.07 -7.05
C LEU A 94 9.14 -7.32 -7.82
N ILE A 95 8.66 -8.46 -7.35
CA ILE A 95 8.86 -9.77 -7.99
C ILE A 95 7.50 -10.24 -8.46
N GLU A 96 7.37 -10.46 -9.77
CA GLU A 96 6.12 -10.93 -10.38
C GLU A 96 5.67 -12.26 -9.80
N GLY A 97 4.40 -12.36 -9.48
CA GLY A 97 3.80 -13.56 -8.90
C GLY A 97 4.06 -13.76 -7.41
N GLU A 98 4.98 -12.99 -6.79
CA GLU A 98 5.35 -13.14 -5.39
C GLU A 98 4.97 -11.91 -4.55
N THR A 99 5.29 -10.71 -5.04
CA THR A 99 4.95 -9.49 -4.31
C THR A 99 3.50 -9.12 -4.52
N ILE A 100 2.92 -8.51 -3.49
CA ILE A 100 1.49 -8.29 -3.38
C ILE A 100 0.88 -7.40 -4.47
N LEU A 101 1.66 -6.58 -5.16
CA LEU A 101 1.17 -5.73 -6.24
C LEU A 101 0.87 -6.48 -7.55
N TRP A 102 0.90 -7.80 -7.50
CA TRP A 102 0.50 -8.71 -8.57
C TRP A 102 -1.01 -8.83 -8.78
N TRP A 103 -1.84 -8.09 -8.06
CA TRP A 103 -3.29 -8.22 -8.14
C TRP A 103 -3.87 -7.82 -9.50
N GLY A 104 -4.74 -8.66 -10.00
CA GLY A 104 -5.69 -8.37 -11.07
C GLY A 104 -5.10 -8.25 -12.49
N GLY A 105 -3.86 -7.89 -12.66
CA GLY A 105 -3.24 -7.70 -13.97
C GLY A 105 -3.46 -6.30 -14.59
N LYS A 106 -2.86 -6.09 -15.77
CA LYS A 106 -2.96 -4.83 -16.51
C LYS A 106 -4.42 -4.54 -16.87
N GLY A 107 -4.89 -3.36 -16.55
CA GLY A 107 -6.28 -2.93 -16.77
C GLY A 107 -7.28 -3.39 -15.70
N HIS A 108 -6.84 -4.14 -14.68
CA HIS A 108 -7.69 -4.57 -13.58
C HIS A 108 -7.28 -3.97 -12.23
N SER A 109 -6.00 -3.66 -12.05
CA SER A 109 -5.53 -2.88 -10.92
C SER A 109 -4.63 -1.74 -11.40
N THR A 110 -4.73 -0.60 -10.75
CA THR A 110 -3.96 0.61 -11.09
C THR A 110 -2.48 0.40 -10.82
N GLU A 111 -2.15 -0.29 -9.73
CA GLU A 111 -0.78 -0.61 -9.31
C GLU A 111 -0.10 -1.52 -10.30
N HIS A 112 -0.77 -2.61 -10.68
CA HIS A 112 -0.21 -3.57 -11.63
C HIS A 112 -0.08 -2.96 -13.02
N THR A 113 -1.04 -2.15 -13.45
CA THR A 113 -0.96 -1.43 -14.72
C THR A 113 0.23 -0.48 -14.73
N ALA A 114 0.40 0.33 -13.68
CA ALA A 114 1.55 1.23 -13.55
C ALA A 114 2.89 0.47 -13.55
N TYR A 115 2.97 -0.67 -12.88
CA TYR A 115 4.16 -1.53 -12.88
C TYR A 115 4.49 -2.08 -14.27
N GLN A 116 3.49 -2.58 -15.01
CA GLN A 116 3.71 -3.06 -16.39
C GLN A 116 4.17 -1.92 -17.31
N ASN A 117 3.56 -0.74 -17.18
CA ASN A 117 3.99 0.44 -17.93
C ASN A 117 5.46 0.81 -17.63
N LEU A 118 5.89 0.73 -16.36
CA LEU A 118 7.30 0.93 -15.99
C LEU A 118 8.22 -0.10 -16.65
N LYS A 119 7.82 -1.36 -16.73
CA LYS A 119 8.58 -2.42 -17.43
C LYS A 119 8.68 -2.14 -18.92
N GLU A 120 7.65 -1.56 -19.51
CA GLU A 120 7.63 -1.11 -20.91
C GLU A 120 8.39 0.21 -21.12
N LYS A 121 9.16 0.66 -20.13
CA LYS A 121 9.98 1.91 -20.13
C LYS A 121 9.16 3.18 -20.20
N ILE A 122 7.92 3.14 -19.77
CA ILE A 122 7.10 4.34 -19.55
C ILE A 122 7.36 4.81 -18.13
N ASP A 123 8.19 5.83 -17.98
CA ASP A 123 8.58 6.35 -16.67
C ASP A 123 7.42 6.97 -15.89
N ALA A 124 7.50 6.92 -14.56
CA ALA A 124 6.61 7.69 -13.69
C ALA A 124 6.91 9.21 -13.83
N PRO A 125 5.89 10.07 -13.77
CA PRO A 125 4.50 9.78 -13.40
C PRO A 125 3.59 9.28 -14.53
N LEU A 126 4.09 9.23 -15.76
CA LEU A 126 3.27 8.86 -16.92
C LEU A 126 2.73 7.41 -16.82
N SER A 127 3.53 6.50 -16.26
CA SER A 127 3.14 5.09 -16.06
C SER A 127 1.83 4.89 -15.29
N GLY A 128 1.52 5.80 -14.34
CA GLY A 128 0.28 5.80 -13.56
C GLY A 128 -0.72 6.89 -14.00
N SER A 129 -0.57 7.44 -15.19
CA SER A 129 -1.49 8.48 -15.67
C SER A 129 -2.84 7.91 -16.10
N ILE A 130 -3.89 8.73 -15.97
CA ILE A 130 -5.27 8.39 -16.39
C ILE A 130 -5.36 7.90 -17.85
N LYS A 131 -4.40 8.30 -18.70
CA LYS A 131 -4.39 7.88 -20.12
C LYS A 131 -3.88 6.46 -20.32
N LEU A 132 -3.11 5.94 -19.39
CA LEU A 132 -2.41 4.66 -19.52
C LEU A 132 -2.79 3.67 -18.43
N ASN A 133 -3.64 4.10 -17.47
CA ASN A 133 -4.02 3.31 -16.31
C ASN A 133 -5.54 3.28 -16.13
#